data_e7218f720f7d126e7beacab53518732c
#
_entry.id   e7218f720f7d126e7beacab53518732c
#
_cell.length_a   1.000
_cell.length_b   1.000
_cell.length_c   1.000
_cell.angle_alpha   90.00
_cell.angle_beta   90.00
_cell.angle_gamma   90.00
#
_symmetry.space_group_name_H-M   'P 1'
#
loop_
_entity.id
_entity.type
_entity.pdbx_description
1 polymer ?
#
loop_
_entity_poly.entity_id
_entity_poly.type
_entity_poly.pdbx_seq_one_letter_code
_entity_poly.pdbx_strand_id
1 'polypeptide(L)'
;MPYGTVNLRHGVPEGETPVTCTAGVGTFVVEFGALSRLTGDPVYEDTAMRAMHALWHHRSTIDLVGNHIDVVKGKWTAIEAGRGRGGLLQGVPGEGRHAAAAARAHEYVQSGARR
;
A
#
# COMPACT_ATOMS: atom_id res chain seq x y z
N MET A 1 5.83 3.50 -6.09
CA MET A 1 4.43 3.19 -5.72
C MET A 1 3.59 3.18 -6.97
N PRO A 2 2.54 2.38 -7.04
CA PRO A 2 1.63 2.36 -8.20
C PRO A 2 0.72 3.59 -8.22
N TYR A 3 0.28 3.97 -9.42
CA TYR A 3 -0.84 4.90 -9.58
C TYR A 3 -2.15 4.24 -9.12
N GLY A 4 -3.16 5.06 -8.78
CA GLY A 4 -4.47 4.55 -8.38
C GLY A 4 -5.23 3.86 -9.51
N THR A 5 -4.94 4.22 -10.76
CA THR A 5 -5.59 3.68 -11.95
C THR A 5 -4.55 3.47 -13.06
N VAL A 6 -4.72 2.40 -13.82
CA VAL A 6 -3.90 2.10 -15.01
C VAL A 6 -4.78 1.52 -16.12
N ASN A 7 -4.61 1.98 -17.32
CA ASN A 7 -5.22 1.37 -18.50
C ASN A 7 -4.38 0.16 -18.93
N LEU A 8 -4.95 -1.03 -18.95
CA LEU A 8 -4.20 -2.26 -19.26
C LEU A 8 -3.63 -2.31 -20.67
N ARG A 9 -4.16 -1.50 -21.59
CA ARG A 9 -3.69 -1.43 -22.98
C ARG A 9 -2.68 -0.31 -23.21
N HIS A 10 -2.87 0.83 -22.55
CA HIS A 10 -2.14 2.07 -22.83
C HIS A 10 -1.26 2.53 -21.66
N GLY A 11 -1.28 1.82 -20.52
CA GLY A 11 -0.55 2.21 -19.32
C GLY A 11 -1.24 3.34 -18.57
N VAL A 12 -0.45 4.19 -17.91
CA VAL A 12 -0.96 5.37 -17.19
C VAL A 12 -1.21 6.49 -18.20
N PRO A 13 -2.47 6.97 -18.34
CA PRO A 13 -2.79 8.06 -19.27
C PRO A 13 -2.06 9.36 -18.91
N GLU A 14 -1.79 10.18 -19.91
CA GLU A 14 -1.31 11.54 -19.68
C GLU A 14 -2.39 12.34 -18.93
N GLY A 15 -1.97 13.03 -17.85
CA GLY A 15 -2.88 13.79 -16.98
C GLY A 15 -3.60 12.95 -15.91
N GLU A 16 -3.30 11.65 -15.80
CA GLU A 16 -3.81 10.83 -14.70
C GLU A 16 -3.35 11.38 -13.35
N THR A 17 -4.23 11.36 -12.36
CA THR A 17 -3.88 11.80 -11.01
C THR A 17 -2.82 10.90 -10.40
N PRO A 18 -1.71 11.47 -9.89
CA PRO A 18 -0.67 10.69 -9.23
C PRO A 18 -1.05 10.27 -7.81
N VAL A 19 -2.29 10.50 -7.38
CA VAL A 19 -2.72 10.21 -6.02
C VAL A 19 -3.26 8.79 -5.91
N THR A 20 -2.72 8.04 -4.96
CA THR A 20 -3.18 6.69 -4.63
C THR A 20 -3.51 6.57 -3.14
N CYS A 21 -4.27 5.55 -2.75
CA CYS A 21 -4.58 5.31 -1.35
C CYS A 21 -3.63 4.29 -0.72
N THR A 22 -3.37 4.45 0.57
CA THR A 22 -2.53 3.55 1.37
C THR A 22 -3.02 2.11 1.32
N ALA A 23 -4.33 1.90 1.39
CA ALA A 23 -4.92 0.56 1.31
C ALA A 23 -4.63 -0.09 -0.05
N GLY A 24 -4.78 0.66 -1.16
CA GLY A 24 -4.51 0.15 -2.51
C GLY A 24 -3.07 -0.30 -2.70
N VAL A 25 -2.09 0.44 -2.13
CA VAL A 25 -0.68 0.05 -2.20
C VAL A 25 -0.37 -1.12 -1.26
N GLY A 26 -0.93 -1.09 -0.06
CA GLY A 26 -0.58 -2.04 1.01
C GLY A 26 -1.17 -3.44 0.81
N THR A 27 -2.30 -3.57 0.13
CA THR A 27 -2.96 -4.87 -0.07
C THR A 27 -2.37 -5.71 -1.19
N PHE A 28 -1.63 -5.13 -2.13
CA PHE A 28 -1.01 -5.86 -3.23
C PHE A 28 -0.11 -7.03 -2.81
N VAL A 29 0.45 -6.96 -1.62
CA VAL A 29 1.32 -8.05 -1.09
C VAL A 29 0.56 -9.36 -1.00
N VAL A 30 -0.73 -9.34 -0.70
CA VAL A 30 -1.56 -10.55 -0.58
C VAL A 30 -1.82 -11.16 -1.96
N GLU A 31 -2.33 -10.36 -2.88
CA GLU A 31 -2.73 -10.82 -4.22
C GLU A 31 -1.50 -11.18 -5.06
N PHE A 32 -0.51 -10.34 -5.08
CA PHE A 32 0.71 -10.56 -5.87
C PHE A 32 1.61 -11.64 -5.27
N GLY A 33 1.62 -11.78 -3.93
CA GLY A 33 2.27 -12.91 -3.28
C GLY A 33 1.60 -14.25 -3.63
N ALA A 34 0.26 -14.30 -3.65
CA ALA A 34 -0.46 -15.47 -4.11
C ALA A 34 -0.17 -15.76 -5.59
N LEU A 35 -0.15 -14.74 -6.44
CA LEU A 35 0.13 -14.87 -7.87
C LEU A 35 1.54 -15.42 -8.12
N SER A 36 2.55 -14.93 -7.40
CA SER A 36 3.92 -15.46 -7.49
C SER A 36 3.99 -16.93 -7.13
N ARG A 37 3.27 -17.36 -6.10
CA ARG A 37 3.25 -18.79 -5.71
C ARG A 37 2.52 -19.67 -6.72
N LEU A 38 1.44 -19.17 -7.31
CA LEU A 38 0.67 -19.93 -8.30
C LEU A 38 1.36 -20.03 -9.66
N THR A 39 2.10 -19.00 -10.06
CA THR A 39 2.81 -18.97 -11.36
C THR A 39 4.26 -19.47 -11.28
N GLY A 40 4.86 -19.48 -10.09
CA GLY A 40 6.27 -19.73 -9.88
C GLY A 40 7.18 -18.55 -10.26
N ASP A 41 6.61 -17.39 -10.62
CA ASP A 41 7.35 -16.18 -10.99
C ASP A 41 7.40 -15.20 -9.81
N PRO A 42 8.59 -14.90 -9.25
CA PRO A 42 8.73 -14.01 -8.10
C PRO A 42 8.48 -12.54 -8.42
N VAL A 43 8.39 -12.14 -9.68
CA VAL A 43 8.29 -10.75 -10.12
C VAL A 43 7.10 -10.00 -9.49
N TYR A 44 5.99 -10.70 -9.27
CA TYR A 44 4.78 -10.11 -8.71
C TYR A 44 4.98 -9.76 -7.22
N GLU A 45 5.46 -10.71 -6.42
CA GLU A 45 5.72 -10.51 -4.99
C GLU A 45 6.80 -9.43 -4.78
N ASP A 46 7.89 -9.48 -5.54
CA ASP A 46 8.96 -8.48 -5.49
C ASP A 46 8.45 -7.07 -5.82
N THR A 47 7.54 -6.95 -6.78
CA THR A 47 6.95 -5.67 -7.17
C THR A 47 6.05 -5.12 -6.06
N ALA A 48 5.22 -5.97 -5.47
CA ALA A 48 4.36 -5.57 -4.35
C ALA A 48 5.17 -5.17 -3.11
N MET A 49 6.24 -5.92 -2.82
CA MET A 49 7.14 -5.59 -1.70
C MET A 49 7.86 -4.26 -1.90
N ARG A 50 8.32 -3.97 -3.11
CA ARG A 50 8.91 -2.65 -3.44
C ARG A 50 7.91 -1.51 -3.23
N ALA A 51 6.65 -1.71 -3.62
CA ALA A 51 5.59 -0.73 -3.41
C ALA A 51 5.32 -0.52 -1.91
N MET A 52 5.25 -1.60 -1.13
CA MET A 52 5.07 -1.55 0.32
C MET A 52 6.24 -0.83 1.02
N HIS A 53 7.48 -1.16 0.67
CA HIS A 53 8.66 -0.49 1.24
C HIS A 53 8.68 1.01 0.90
N ALA A 54 8.32 1.37 -0.33
CA ALA A 54 8.22 2.77 -0.73
C ALA A 54 7.15 3.52 0.10
N LEU A 55 5.98 2.91 0.31
CA LEU A 55 4.94 3.48 1.16
C LEU A 55 5.42 3.66 2.60
N TRP A 56 6.05 2.63 3.15
CA TRP A 56 6.58 2.64 4.53
C TRP A 56 7.67 3.71 4.73
N HIS A 57 8.46 3.98 3.71
CA HIS A 57 9.48 5.03 3.75
C HIS A 57 8.89 6.43 3.96
N HIS A 58 7.66 6.66 3.51
CA HIS A 58 6.96 7.93 3.65
C HIS A 58 6.17 8.09 4.96
N ARG A 59 6.25 7.12 5.89
CA ARG A 59 5.59 7.24 7.20
C ARG A 59 6.15 8.42 7.99
N SER A 60 5.35 8.92 8.93
CA SER A 60 5.78 9.97 9.85
C SER A 60 6.83 9.46 10.86
N THR A 61 7.42 10.38 11.61
CA THR A 61 8.39 10.07 12.69
C THR A 61 7.79 9.27 13.85
N ILE A 62 6.46 9.20 13.92
CA ILE A 62 5.71 8.40 14.91
C ILE A 62 5.05 7.18 14.26
N ASP A 63 5.60 6.70 13.14
CA ASP A 63 5.19 5.51 12.40
C ASP A 63 3.73 5.52 11.89
N LEU A 64 3.14 6.69 11.68
CA LEU A 64 1.82 6.84 11.07
C LEU A 64 1.93 7.08 9.56
N VAL A 65 0.97 6.52 8.83
CA VAL A 65 0.77 6.73 7.39
C VAL A 65 -0.52 7.50 7.15
N GLY A 66 -0.52 8.34 6.12
CA GLY A 66 -1.73 9.05 5.69
C GLY A 66 -2.66 8.14 4.89
N ASN A 67 -3.83 8.66 4.54
CA ASN A 67 -4.82 7.92 3.74
C ASN A 67 -4.51 7.94 2.24
N HIS A 68 -4.07 9.10 1.71
CA HIS A 68 -3.72 9.25 0.29
C HIS A 68 -2.34 9.89 0.15
N ILE A 69 -1.58 9.41 -0.83
CA ILE A 69 -0.23 9.89 -1.14
C ILE A 69 -0.10 10.19 -2.63
N ASP A 70 0.58 11.30 -2.95
CA ASP A 70 1.05 11.60 -4.31
C ASP A 70 2.31 10.76 -4.57
N VAL A 71 2.21 9.82 -5.51
CA VAL A 71 3.29 8.84 -5.78
C VAL A 71 4.49 9.46 -6.49
N VAL A 72 4.32 10.61 -7.13
CA VAL A 72 5.39 11.36 -7.82
C VAL A 72 6.15 12.22 -6.83
N LYS A 73 5.43 12.96 -6.00
CA LYS A 73 6.03 13.90 -5.03
C LYS A 73 6.39 13.24 -3.71
N GLY A 74 5.86 12.04 -3.41
CA GLY A 74 6.02 11.38 -2.13
C GLY A 74 5.40 12.13 -0.95
N LYS A 75 4.34 12.91 -1.19
CA LYS A 75 3.69 13.74 -0.17
C LYS A 75 2.28 13.24 0.11
N TRP A 76 1.94 13.18 1.39
CA TRP A 76 0.59 12.89 1.83
C TRP A 76 -0.36 14.01 1.39
N THR A 77 -1.44 13.65 0.70
CA THR A 77 -2.50 14.58 0.27
C THR A 77 -3.71 14.55 1.18
N ALA A 78 -3.89 13.44 1.91
CA ALA A 78 -4.88 13.31 2.97
C ALA A 78 -4.22 12.59 4.16
N ILE A 79 -4.00 13.33 5.24
CA ILE A 79 -3.35 12.83 6.46
C ILE A 79 -4.38 12.14 7.36
N GLU A 80 -5.62 12.64 7.38
CA GLU A 80 -6.69 12.13 8.23
C GLU A 80 -7.37 10.91 7.59
N ALA A 81 -7.19 9.74 8.18
CA ALA A 81 -8.06 8.60 7.94
C ALA A 81 -9.41 8.87 8.61
N GLY A 82 -10.45 9.19 7.83
CA GLY A 82 -11.81 9.15 8.34
C GLY A 82 -12.62 10.42 8.44
N ARG A 83 -12.18 11.57 7.95
CA ARG A 83 -13.06 12.72 7.73
C ARG A 83 -13.54 12.83 6.28
N GLY A 84 -14.25 11.79 5.82
CA GLY A 84 -15.20 11.92 4.73
C GLY A 84 -16.40 12.73 5.26
N ARG A 85 -16.82 13.77 4.55
CA ARG A 85 -18.09 14.45 4.79
C ARG A 85 -19.22 13.43 4.80
N GLY A 86 -19.86 13.24 5.92
CA GLY A 86 -21.12 12.48 6.05
C GLY A 86 -20.90 10.98 6.23
N GLY A 87 -20.64 10.55 7.42
CA GLY A 87 -20.68 9.14 7.77
C GLY A 87 -19.99 8.87 9.10
N LEU A 88 -20.80 8.81 10.08
CA LEU A 88 -20.56 8.25 11.39
C LEU A 88 -19.85 6.90 11.27
N LEU A 89 -18.52 6.90 11.36
CA LEU A 89 -17.77 5.71 11.77
C LEU A 89 -17.04 6.09 13.06
N GLN A 90 -17.83 6.17 14.12
CA GLN A 90 -17.30 5.95 15.46
C GLN A 90 -16.53 4.63 15.46
N GLY A 91 -15.24 4.74 15.81
CA GLY A 91 -14.46 3.70 16.43
C GLY A 91 -14.70 2.27 15.91
N VAL A 92 -14.27 1.97 14.70
CA VAL A 92 -14.03 0.57 14.35
C VAL A 92 -12.71 0.21 15.05
N PRO A 93 -12.70 -0.77 15.97
CA PRO A 93 -11.47 -1.27 16.58
C PRO A 93 -10.68 -2.10 15.56
N GLY A 94 -10.36 -1.53 14.43
CA GLY A 94 -9.74 -2.18 13.28
C GLY A 94 -8.45 -1.52 12.82
N GLU A 95 -8.23 -0.26 13.18
CA GLU A 95 -7.03 0.47 12.70
C GLU A 95 -5.72 -0.15 13.21
N GLY A 96 -5.74 -0.75 14.41
CA GLY A 96 -4.62 -1.55 14.90
C GLY A 96 -4.39 -2.86 14.13
N ARG A 97 -5.38 -3.37 13.41
CA ARG A 97 -5.24 -4.64 12.67
C ARG A 97 -4.55 -4.48 11.34
N HIS A 98 -4.70 -3.35 10.66
CA HIS A 98 -4.03 -3.10 9.39
C HIS A 98 -2.56 -2.76 9.60
N ALA A 99 -2.23 -1.97 10.61
CA ALA A 99 -0.85 -1.73 11.01
C ALA A 99 -0.17 -3.02 11.51
N ALA A 100 -0.89 -3.86 12.26
CA ALA A 100 -0.41 -5.16 12.72
C ALA A 100 -0.28 -6.19 11.59
N ALA A 101 -1.11 -6.12 10.55
CA ALA A 101 -0.99 -6.97 9.37
C ALA A 101 0.23 -6.57 8.53
N ALA A 102 0.49 -5.28 8.35
CA ALA A 102 1.68 -4.78 7.68
C ALA A 102 2.96 -5.12 8.45
N ALA A 103 2.95 -5.00 9.79
CA ALA A 103 4.05 -5.37 10.64
C ALA A 103 4.32 -6.89 10.61
N ARG A 104 3.28 -7.73 10.61
CA ARG A 104 3.42 -9.19 10.48
C ARG A 104 3.89 -9.62 9.09
N ALA A 105 3.48 -8.93 8.03
CA ALA A 105 4.00 -9.18 6.69
C ALA A 105 5.50 -8.89 6.63
N HIS A 106 5.97 -7.84 7.29
CA HIS A 106 7.38 -7.51 7.39
C HIS A 106 8.18 -8.56 8.19
N GLU A 107 7.61 -9.04 9.31
CA GLU A 107 8.24 -10.08 10.15
C GLU A 107 8.30 -11.44 9.44
N TYR A 108 7.26 -11.79 8.68
CA TYR A 108 7.21 -13.00 7.89
C TYR A 108 8.27 -13.01 6.77
N VAL A 109 8.49 -11.86 6.13
CA VAL A 109 9.50 -11.70 5.07
C VAL A 109 10.92 -11.80 5.64
N GLN A 110 11.18 -11.22 6.80
CA GLN A 110 12.49 -11.33 7.45
C GLN A 110 12.80 -12.76 7.92
N SER A 111 11.78 -13.52 8.33
CA SER A 111 11.97 -14.91 8.75
C SER A 111 12.16 -15.87 7.56
N GLY A 112 11.58 -15.57 6.40
CA GLY A 112 11.72 -16.35 5.16
C GLY A 112 13.06 -16.19 4.43
N ALA A 113 13.77 -15.10 4.67
CA ALA A 113 15.07 -14.81 4.05
C ALA A 113 16.26 -15.54 4.71
N ARG A 114 16.01 -16.41 5.69
CA ARG A 114 17.04 -17.18 6.42
C ARG A 114 17.00 -18.68 6.16
N ARG A 115 16.48 -19.12 5.00
CA ARG A 115 16.58 -20.54 4.60
C ARG A 115 17.19 -20.66 3.22
#